data_819fe6219490ab61a890776cf8ddfb33
#
_entry.id   819fe6219490ab61a890776cf8ddfb33
#
_cell.length_a   1.000
_cell.length_b   1.000
_cell.length_c   1.000
_cell.angle_alpha   90.00
_cell.angle_beta   90.00
_cell.angle_gamma   90.00
#
_symmetry.space_group_name_H-M   'P 1'
#
loop_
_entity.id
_entity.type
_entity.pdbx_description
1 polymer ?
#
loop_
_entity_poly.entity_id
_entity_poly.type
_entity_poly.pdbx_seq_one_letter_code
_entity_poly.pdbx_strand_id
1 'polypeptide(L)'
;MEIEEVTPKIYYSFIKSPTHLFNAATFNDLNKSKCETVFYLLFKDSKIRFGITLGLRDNKLYSPFSAPYGGFDHLREDTKLFQIDNALEALLHWAKEKLFLGVKIIIPPFFFNRNYSAKMVNCFYRAGFEVNNKELNYHFKTKNLNEDYYQM
;
A
#
# COMPACT_ATOMS: atom_id res chain seq x y z
N MET A 1 10.08 0.10 -14.40
CA MET A 1 9.07 -0.93 -14.12
C MET A 1 7.81 -0.55 -14.86
N GLU A 2 7.10 -1.52 -15.41
CA GLU A 2 5.84 -1.30 -16.15
C GLU A 2 4.66 -1.37 -15.17
N ILE A 3 3.63 -0.53 -15.40
CA ILE A 3 2.37 -0.56 -14.65
C ILE A 3 1.30 -1.16 -15.54
N GLU A 4 0.58 -2.15 -15.02
CA GLU A 4 -0.64 -2.68 -15.60
C GLU A 4 -1.84 -2.24 -14.74
N GLU A 5 -2.74 -1.43 -15.31
CA GLU A 5 -4.03 -1.11 -14.71
C GLU A 5 -4.98 -2.27 -14.99
N VAL A 6 -5.49 -2.91 -13.95
CA VAL A 6 -6.23 -4.16 -14.07
C VAL A 6 -7.59 -4.10 -13.36
N THR A 7 -8.45 -5.08 -13.65
CA THR A 7 -9.71 -5.24 -12.93
C THR A 7 -9.48 -5.79 -11.51
N PRO A 8 -10.42 -5.58 -10.55
CA PRO A 8 -10.32 -6.16 -9.21
C PRO A 8 -10.10 -7.68 -9.24
N LYS A 9 -10.76 -8.38 -10.18
CA LYS A 9 -10.64 -9.85 -10.34
C LYS A 9 -9.21 -10.26 -10.74
N ILE A 10 -8.60 -9.54 -11.68
CA ILE A 10 -7.22 -9.80 -12.13
C ILE A 10 -6.27 -9.46 -10.99
N TYR A 11 -6.44 -8.30 -10.34
CA TYR A 11 -5.62 -7.91 -9.19
C TYR A 11 -5.62 -9.00 -8.12
N TYR A 12 -6.81 -9.49 -7.73
CA TYR A 12 -6.95 -10.55 -6.74
C TYR A 12 -6.27 -11.85 -7.15
N SER A 13 -6.21 -12.18 -8.44
CA SER A 13 -5.53 -13.40 -8.92
C SER A 13 -4.02 -13.39 -8.66
N PHE A 14 -3.42 -12.20 -8.58
CA PHE A 14 -2.00 -12.00 -8.27
C PHE A 14 -1.76 -11.73 -6.78
N ILE A 15 -2.56 -10.84 -6.17
CA ILE A 15 -2.46 -10.46 -4.76
C ILE A 15 -3.46 -11.28 -3.93
N LYS A 16 -3.22 -12.60 -3.84
CA LYS A 16 -4.10 -13.53 -3.12
C LYS A 16 -4.02 -13.39 -1.60
N SER A 17 -2.85 -13.03 -1.11
CA SER A 17 -2.56 -12.87 0.32
C SER A 17 -1.99 -11.47 0.54
N PRO A 18 -2.84 -10.44 0.62
CA PRO A 18 -2.37 -9.07 0.84
C PRO A 18 -1.67 -8.97 2.21
N THR A 19 -0.75 -8.04 2.34
CA THR A 19 0.03 -7.80 3.56
C THR A 19 -0.88 -7.55 4.77
N HIS A 20 -2.04 -6.98 4.54
CA HIS A 20 -3.09 -6.75 5.55
C HIS A 20 -4.47 -6.60 4.88
N LEU A 21 -5.53 -6.73 5.69
CA LEU A 21 -6.92 -6.72 5.22
C LEU A 21 -7.27 -5.50 4.34
N PHE A 22 -6.75 -4.33 4.67
CA PHE A 22 -7.10 -3.08 3.96
C PHE A 22 -6.54 -3.00 2.54
N ASN A 23 -5.59 -3.85 2.19
CA ASN A 23 -5.09 -4.00 0.82
C ASN A 23 -5.85 -5.08 0.03
N ALA A 24 -6.74 -5.84 0.69
CA ALA A 24 -7.54 -6.83 0.00
C ALA A 24 -8.44 -6.18 -1.07
N ALA A 25 -8.44 -6.74 -2.28
CA ALA A 25 -9.26 -6.22 -3.38
C ALA A 25 -10.77 -6.21 -3.02
N THR A 26 -11.24 -7.23 -2.30
CA THR A 26 -12.62 -7.31 -1.81
C THR A 26 -12.98 -6.18 -0.84
N PHE A 27 -12.06 -5.83 0.09
CA PHE A 27 -12.24 -4.71 1.00
C PHE A 27 -12.34 -3.39 0.24
N ASN A 28 -11.47 -3.18 -0.73
CA ASN A 28 -11.45 -1.96 -1.54
C ASN A 28 -12.67 -1.87 -2.45
N ASP A 29 -13.12 -2.98 -3.04
CA ASP A 29 -14.33 -3.00 -3.87
C ASP A 29 -15.60 -2.67 -3.06
N LEU A 30 -15.72 -3.17 -1.83
CA LEU A 30 -16.81 -2.82 -0.91
C LEU A 30 -16.84 -1.32 -0.58
N ASN A 31 -15.70 -0.66 -0.57
CA ASN A 31 -15.55 0.76 -0.19
C ASN A 31 -15.46 1.70 -1.41
N LYS A 32 -15.59 1.21 -2.63
CA LYS A 32 -15.38 1.99 -3.86
C LYS A 32 -16.29 3.22 -3.98
N SER A 33 -17.47 3.21 -3.37
CA SER A 33 -18.39 4.36 -3.35
C SER A 33 -17.86 5.58 -2.60
N LYS A 34 -16.75 5.44 -1.86
CA LYS A 34 -16.11 6.54 -1.10
C LYS A 34 -15.10 7.35 -1.92
N CYS A 35 -14.94 7.05 -3.20
CA CYS A 35 -14.09 7.77 -4.13
C CYS A 35 -14.69 7.76 -5.54
N GLU A 36 -14.19 8.62 -6.42
CA GLU A 36 -14.67 8.77 -7.80
C GLU A 36 -14.32 7.54 -8.63
N THR A 37 -13.11 7.03 -8.45
CA THR A 37 -12.59 5.87 -9.17
C THR A 37 -11.61 5.10 -8.29
N VAL A 38 -11.57 3.79 -8.41
CA VAL A 38 -10.56 2.92 -7.79
C VAL A 38 -9.67 2.33 -8.86
N PHE A 39 -8.38 2.55 -8.75
CA PHE A 39 -7.35 1.96 -9.60
C PHE A 39 -6.69 0.77 -8.89
N TYR A 40 -6.59 -0.34 -9.61
CA TYR A 40 -5.86 -1.53 -9.21
C TYR A 40 -4.64 -1.67 -10.10
N LEU A 41 -3.46 -1.39 -9.54
CA LEU A 41 -2.22 -1.33 -10.30
C LEU A 41 -1.30 -2.50 -9.93
N LEU A 42 -0.81 -3.20 -10.93
CA LEU A 42 0.24 -4.21 -10.82
C LEU A 42 1.53 -3.67 -11.42
N PHE A 43 2.64 -3.91 -10.73
CA PHE A 43 3.97 -3.46 -11.12
C PHE A 43 4.81 -4.64 -11.56
N LYS A 44 5.32 -4.58 -12.79
CA LYS A 44 6.00 -5.67 -13.46
C LYS A 44 7.38 -5.28 -13.96
N ASP A 45 8.34 -6.16 -13.77
CA ASP A 45 9.58 -6.22 -14.52
C ASP A 45 9.57 -7.48 -15.41
N SER A 46 10.30 -8.53 -15.10
CA SER A 46 10.16 -9.85 -15.72
C SER A 46 8.92 -10.63 -15.21
N LYS A 47 8.35 -10.20 -14.09
CA LYS A 47 7.15 -10.76 -13.44
C LYS A 47 6.50 -9.69 -12.56
N ILE A 48 5.26 -9.93 -12.11
CA ILE A 48 4.59 -9.05 -11.16
C ILE A 48 5.36 -9.05 -9.83
N ARG A 49 5.68 -7.84 -9.33
CA ARG A 49 6.44 -7.63 -8.09
C ARG A 49 5.61 -7.04 -6.98
N PHE A 50 4.79 -6.05 -7.34
CA PHE A 50 3.98 -5.29 -6.39
C PHE A 50 2.57 -5.10 -6.90
N GLY A 51 1.66 -4.82 -5.98
CA GLY A 51 0.36 -4.28 -6.25
C GLY A 51 0.07 -3.09 -5.36
N ILE A 52 -0.78 -2.18 -5.83
CA ILE A 52 -1.34 -1.10 -5.03
C ILE A 52 -2.77 -0.82 -5.47
N THR A 53 -3.63 -0.52 -4.50
CA THR A 53 -4.97 0.00 -4.75
C THR A 53 -5.02 1.47 -4.39
N LEU A 54 -5.53 2.30 -5.30
CA LEU A 54 -5.60 3.75 -5.17
C LEU A 54 -7.03 4.23 -5.43
N GLY A 55 -7.57 5.04 -4.53
CA GLY A 55 -8.83 5.75 -4.74
C GLY A 55 -8.58 7.18 -5.20
N LEU A 56 -9.33 7.64 -6.20
CA LEU A 56 -9.29 9.00 -6.70
C LEU A 56 -10.32 9.86 -5.98
N ARG A 57 -9.90 11.00 -5.43
CA ARG A 57 -10.76 12.06 -4.90
C ARG A 57 -10.12 13.43 -5.16
N ASP A 58 -10.89 14.38 -5.62
CA ASP A 58 -10.43 15.76 -5.89
C ASP A 58 -9.13 15.80 -6.71
N ASN A 59 -9.06 14.96 -7.73
CA ASN A 59 -7.92 14.77 -8.62
C ASN A 59 -6.61 14.34 -7.90
N LYS A 60 -6.71 13.74 -6.70
CA LYS A 60 -5.59 13.16 -5.93
C LYS A 60 -5.81 11.69 -5.66
N LEU A 61 -4.73 10.95 -5.64
CA LEU A 61 -4.72 9.51 -5.40
C LEU A 61 -4.43 9.21 -3.91
N TYR A 62 -5.16 8.27 -3.35
CA TYR A 62 -5.06 7.87 -1.94
C TYR A 62 -4.90 6.36 -1.79
N SER A 63 -3.89 5.92 -1.05
CA SER A 63 -3.78 4.56 -0.55
C SER A 63 -3.45 4.59 0.96
N PRO A 64 -4.41 4.23 1.82
CA PRO A 64 -5.78 3.81 1.52
C PRO A 64 -6.70 4.99 1.22
N PHE A 65 -7.87 4.71 0.65
CA PHE A 65 -8.92 5.71 0.49
C PHE A 65 -10.08 5.54 1.50
N SER A 66 -10.10 4.46 2.26
CA SER A 66 -11.14 4.14 3.25
C SER A 66 -10.65 3.24 4.39
N ALA A 67 -9.42 3.39 4.83
CA ALA A 67 -8.82 2.59 5.87
C ALA A 67 -7.73 3.38 6.61
N PRO A 68 -7.25 2.92 7.78
CA PRO A 68 -6.20 3.62 8.53
C PRO A 68 -4.83 3.56 7.85
N TYR A 69 -4.53 2.52 7.08
CA TYR A 69 -3.28 2.38 6.33
C TYR A 69 -3.49 1.49 5.10
N GLY A 70 -2.59 1.59 4.13
CA GLY A 70 -2.60 0.89 2.85
C GLY A 70 -1.19 0.77 2.27
N GLY A 71 -1.02 1.20 1.02
CA GLY A 71 0.27 1.19 0.33
C GLY A 71 0.50 -0.06 -0.50
N PHE A 72 1.75 -0.34 -0.78
CA PHE A 72 2.15 -1.44 -1.66
C PHE A 72 2.06 -2.80 -1.00
N ASP A 73 1.45 -3.75 -1.68
CA ASP A 73 1.69 -5.18 -1.46
C ASP A 73 2.91 -5.64 -2.26
N HIS A 74 3.74 -6.46 -1.64
CA HIS A 74 4.86 -7.11 -2.27
C HIS A 74 4.60 -8.61 -2.37
N LEU A 75 4.98 -9.21 -3.49
CA LEU A 75 4.76 -10.64 -3.75
C LEU A 75 5.91 -11.52 -3.25
N ARG A 76 6.99 -10.91 -2.75
CA ARG A 76 8.19 -11.64 -2.27
C ARG A 76 8.84 -10.91 -1.11
N GLU A 77 9.26 -11.67 -0.11
CA GLU A 77 9.98 -11.13 1.05
C GLU A 77 11.39 -10.61 0.72
N ASP A 78 12.02 -11.14 -0.34
CA ASP A 78 13.36 -10.77 -0.79
C ASP A 78 13.42 -9.49 -1.63
N THR A 79 12.37 -8.66 -1.58
CA THR A 79 12.27 -7.39 -2.31
C THR A 79 13.47 -6.48 -2.05
N LYS A 80 14.14 -6.07 -3.13
CA LYS A 80 15.33 -5.21 -3.08
C LYS A 80 14.95 -3.74 -3.21
N LEU A 81 15.80 -2.85 -2.66
CA LEU A 81 15.57 -1.39 -2.68
C LEU A 81 15.31 -0.85 -4.08
N PHE A 82 16.16 -1.22 -5.06
CA PHE A 82 16.00 -0.73 -6.44
C PHE A 82 14.65 -1.13 -7.07
N GLN A 83 14.06 -2.25 -6.66
CA GLN A 83 12.74 -2.67 -7.16
C GLN A 83 11.64 -1.76 -6.63
N ILE A 84 11.76 -1.35 -5.35
CA ILE A 84 10.84 -0.39 -4.74
C ILE A 84 11.02 0.99 -5.40
N ASP A 85 12.26 1.44 -5.59
CA ASP A 85 12.55 2.70 -6.28
C ASP A 85 11.92 2.74 -7.67
N ASN A 86 12.13 1.69 -8.47
CA ASN A 86 11.56 1.58 -9.81
C ASN A 86 10.02 1.53 -9.80
N ALA A 87 9.40 0.95 -8.76
CA ALA A 87 7.95 0.94 -8.63
C ALA A 87 7.40 2.33 -8.28
N LEU A 88 8.07 3.06 -7.39
CA LEU A 88 7.70 4.43 -7.02
C LEU A 88 7.86 5.39 -8.19
N GLU A 89 8.98 5.31 -8.91
CA GLU A 89 9.21 6.11 -10.13
C GLU A 89 8.11 5.85 -11.17
N ALA A 90 7.78 4.58 -11.42
CA ALA A 90 6.72 4.21 -12.34
C ALA A 90 5.36 4.76 -11.88
N LEU A 91 5.03 4.67 -10.57
CA LEU A 91 3.79 5.21 -10.02
C LEU A 91 3.69 6.73 -10.23
N LEU A 92 4.76 7.46 -9.91
CA LEU A 92 4.78 8.92 -10.07
C LEU A 92 4.68 9.34 -11.52
N HIS A 93 5.33 8.62 -12.43
CA HIS A 93 5.24 8.85 -13.88
C HIS A 93 3.82 8.61 -14.39
N TRP A 94 3.22 7.45 -14.05
CA TRP A 94 1.85 7.11 -14.40
C TRP A 94 0.83 8.13 -13.87
N ALA A 95 0.99 8.58 -12.62
CA ALA A 95 0.12 9.58 -12.04
C ALA A 95 0.24 10.95 -12.75
N LYS A 96 1.46 11.32 -13.14
CA LYS A 96 1.74 12.56 -13.88
C LYS A 96 1.16 12.52 -15.29
N GLU A 97 1.28 11.40 -16.01
CA GLU A 97 0.70 11.23 -17.35
C GLU A 97 -0.83 11.34 -17.33
N LYS A 98 -1.47 10.87 -16.26
CA LYS A 98 -2.91 11.03 -16.04
C LYS A 98 -3.31 12.39 -15.46
N LEU A 99 -2.36 13.30 -15.29
CA LEU A 99 -2.57 14.67 -14.78
C LEU A 99 -3.14 14.71 -13.34
N PHE A 100 -2.89 13.69 -12.51
CA PHE A 100 -3.27 13.73 -11.12
C PHE A 100 -2.39 14.70 -10.32
N LEU A 101 -2.99 15.41 -9.36
CA LEU A 101 -2.33 16.44 -8.56
C LEU A 101 -1.35 15.89 -7.52
N GLY A 102 -1.46 14.62 -7.18
CA GLY A 102 -0.55 13.98 -6.22
C GLY A 102 -1.01 12.61 -5.77
N VAL A 103 -0.12 11.95 -5.04
CA VAL A 103 -0.32 10.62 -4.46
C VAL A 103 -0.08 10.70 -2.95
N LYS A 104 -1.07 10.32 -2.15
CA LYS A 104 -0.93 10.18 -0.69
C LYS A 104 -0.99 8.72 -0.31
N ILE A 105 0.04 8.27 0.41
CA ILE A 105 0.13 6.89 0.89
C ILE A 105 0.31 6.90 2.39
N ILE A 106 -0.49 6.12 3.11
CA ILE A 106 -0.34 5.88 4.55
C ILE A 106 0.17 4.46 4.72
N ILE A 107 1.43 4.33 5.10
CA ILE A 107 2.07 3.02 5.26
C ILE A 107 1.59 2.32 6.54
N PRO A 108 1.59 0.98 6.55
CA PRO A 108 1.25 0.21 7.76
C PRO A 108 2.23 0.47 8.91
N PRO A 109 1.79 0.27 10.17
CA PRO A 109 2.69 0.29 11.32
C PRO A 109 3.87 -0.66 11.15
N PHE A 110 5.05 -0.26 11.64
CA PHE A 110 6.30 -1.00 11.48
C PHE A 110 6.29 -2.43 12.05
N PHE A 111 5.41 -2.72 13.00
CA PHE A 111 5.34 -4.05 13.60
C PHE A 111 4.81 -5.14 12.65
N PHE A 112 4.13 -4.78 11.54
CA PHE A 112 3.70 -5.76 10.53
C PHE A 112 4.90 -6.36 9.79
N ASN A 113 5.82 -5.53 9.33
CA ASN A 113 7.07 -5.98 8.70
C ASN A 113 8.13 -4.88 8.80
N ARG A 114 8.97 -4.94 9.83
CA ARG A 114 9.99 -3.91 10.12
C ARG A 114 10.95 -3.69 8.96
N ASN A 115 11.45 -4.77 8.37
CA ASN A 115 12.44 -4.68 7.29
C ASN A 115 11.84 -4.05 6.03
N TYR A 116 10.66 -4.49 5.64
CA TYR A 116 9.98 -3.95 4.47
C TYR A 116 9.58 -2.49 4.69
N SER A 117 9.00 -2.17 5.84
CA SER A 117 8.61 -0.79 6.19
C SER A 117 9.80 0.15 6.17
N ALA A 118 10.96 -0.25 6.71
CA ALA A 118 12.18 0.55 6.68
C ALA A 118 12.67 0.79 5.24
N LYS A 119 12.64 -0.25 4.38
CA LYS A 119 12.95 -0.11 2.96
C LYS A 119 11.99 0.86 2.26
N MET A 120 10.70 0.72 2.51
CA MET A 120 9.67 1.58 1.92
C MET A 120 9.89 3.05 2.30
N VAL A 121 10.04 3.37 3.59
CA VAL A 121 10.27 4.74 4.04
C VAL A 121 11.51 5.35 3.39
N ASN A 122 12.61 4.59 3.30
CA ASN A 122 13.84 5.04 2.65
C ASN A 122 13.62 5.34 1.16
N CYS A 123 12.92 4.46 0.44
CA CYS A 123 12.62 4.63 -0.98
C CYS A 123 11.64 5.79 -1.23
N PHE A 124 10.61 5.95 -0.40
CA PHE A 124 9.69 7.09 -0.47
C PHE A 124 10.44 8.41 -0.32
N TYR A 125 11.35 8.50 0.66
CA TYR A 125 12.16 9.70 0.85
C TYR A 125 13.01 10.01 -0.40
N ARG A 126 13.68 9.01 -0.98
CA ARG A 126 14.47 9.19 -2.22
C ARG A 126 13.60 9.57 -3.43
N ALA A 127 12.38 9.08 -3.50
CA ALA A 127 11.42 9.42 -4.56
C ALA A 127 10.79 10.82 -4.39
N GLY A 128 11.16 11.57 -3.35
CA GLY A 128 10.70 12.93 -3.11
C GLY A 128 9.34 13.02 -2.40
N PHE A 129 8.89 11.95 -1.76
CA PHE A 129 7.69 12.02 -0.91
C PHE A 129 8.01 12.78 0.38
N GLU A 130 7.09 13.65 0.77
CA GLU A 130 7.15 14.37 2.03
C GLU A 130 6.30 13.67 3.11
N VAL A 131 6.78 13.74 4.36
CA VAL A 131 6.05 13.19 5.50
C VAL A 131 5.07 14.23 6.01
N ASN A 132 3.78 14.04 5.75
CA ASN A 132 2.75 14.95 6.21
C ASN A 132 2.36 14.72 7.68
N ASN A 133 2.39 13.47 8.14
CA ASN A 133 1.99 13.12 9.50
C ASN A 133 2.72 11.87 9.98
N LYS A 134 2.97 11.79 11.29
CA LYS A 134 3.50 10.61 11.97
C LYS A 134 2.61 10.29 13.16
N GLU A 135 2.15 9.06 13.23
CA GLU A 135 1.33 8.56 14.33
C GLU A 135 2.09 7.55 15.17
N LEU A 136 1.87 7.60 16.48
CA LEU A 136 2.38 6.60 17.40
C LEU A 136 1.37 5.46 17.49
N ASN A 137 1.84 4.24 17.23
CA ASN A 137 1.04 3.04 17.35
C ASN A 137 1.53 2.21 18.52
N TYR A 138 0.62 1.91 19.45
CA TYR A 138 0.86 1.00 20.56
C TYR A 138 0.32 -0.38 20.21
N HIS A 139 1.07 -1.42 20.48
CA HIS A 139 0.62 -2.79 20.31
C HIS A 139 1.25 -3.69 21.36
N PHE A 140 0.56 -4.78 21.69
CA PHE A 140 1.10 -5.85 22.52
C PHE A 140 0.74 -7.20 21.90
N LYS A 141 1.58 -8.20 22.17
CA LYS A 141 1.31 -9.55 21.69
C LYS A 141 0.30 -10.21 22.64
N THR A 142 -0.80 -10.71 22.09
CA THR A 142 -1.83 -11.41 22.88
C THR A 142 -1.29 -12.60 23.69
N LYS A 143 -0.19 -13.22 23.22
CA LYS A 143 0.53 -14.27 23.96
C LYS A 143 1.09 -13.83 25.32
N ASN A 144 1.22 -12.52 25.54
CA ASN A 144 1.73 -11.93 26.77
C ASN A 144 0.59 -11.41 27.68
N LEU A 145 -0.67 -11.60 27.26
CA LEU A 145 -1.82 -11.33 28.13
C LEU A 145 -1.94 -12.48 29.11
N ASN A 146 -1.68 -12.22 30.40
CA ASN A 146 -2.00 -13.15 31.46
C ASN A 146 -3.53 -13.23 31.56
N GLU A 147 -4.08 -14.45 31.79
CA GLU A 147 -5.52 -14.68 31.95
C GLU A 147 -6.11 -13.82 33.08
N ASP A 148 -5.30 -13.44 34.07
CA ASP A 148 -5.69 -12.59 35.23
C ASP A 148 -6.08 -11.16 34.86
N TYR A 149 -5.76 -10.70 33.64
CA TYR A 149 -6.14 -9.34 33.19
C TYR A 149 -7.66 -9.18 32.98
N TYR A 150 -8.38 -10.28 32.81
CA TYR A 150 -9.85 -10.28 32.66
C TYR A 150 -10.60 -10.49 33.96
N GLN A 151 -9.88 -10.62 35.09
CA GLN A 151 -10.48 -10.79 36.42
C GLN A 151 -10.44 -9.51 37.29
N MET A 152 -9.96 -8.40 36.74
CA MET A 152 -10.05 -7.08 37.33
C MET A 152 -11.23 -6.32 36.73
#